data_e336f7233a630dca2e8279f451e6b347
#
_entry.id   e336f7233a630dca2e8279f451e6b347
#
_cell.length_a   1.000
_cell.length_b   1.000
_cell.length_c   1.000
_cell.angle_alpha   90.00
_cell.angle_beta   90.00
_cell.angle_gamma   90.00
#
_symmetry.space_group_name_H-M   'P 1'
#
loop_
_entity.id
_entity.type
_entity.pdbx_description
1 polymer ?
#
loop_
_entity_poly.entity_id
_entity_poly.type
_entity_poly.pdbx_seq_one_letter_code
_entity_poly.pdbx_strand_id
1 'polypeptide(L)'
;MTLREDHRPAAGTLASVGGSEIRVLLCDDAPGFRALLRYTLADDPDVVVVGEAGDGEAGLAAIADLCPDVVLLDISMPRLQGLDAIGAMLACAPACRIVALSGFTAAEMAAQALARGAHTYVEKGTGVMAIRDAIRAAVGARGRPA
;
A
#
# COMPACT_ATOMS: atom_id res chain seq x y z
N MET A 1 -16.17 0.51 -18.12
CA MET A 1 -15.54 0.97 -18.13
C MET A 1 -15.17 1.54 -18.05
N THR A 2 -15.14 1.21 -18.06
CA THR A 2 -14.40 1.80 -18.05
C THR A 2 -13.98 2.41 -17.97
N LEU A 3 -13.76 2.06 -18.10
CA LEU A 3 -12.97 2.68 -18.11
C LEU A 3 -12.52 3.18 -18.11
N ARG A 4 -12.43 2.94 -18.29
CA ARG A 4 -11.57 3.42 -18.32
C ARG A 4 -11.12 3.76 -18.51
N GLU A 5 -10.93 3.36 -18.59
CA GLU A 5 -10.04 3.78 -18.72
C GLU A 5 -9.56 4.26 -18.82
N ASP A 6 -9.62 3.88 -18.99
CA ASP A 6 -8.80 4.38 -19.09
C ASP A 6 -8.63 4.89 -19.07
N HIS A 7 -8.59 4.63 -19.26
CA HIS A 7 -7.87 5.17 -19.24
C HIS A 7 -7.35 5.54 -19.25
N ARG A 8 -7.07 5.28 -19.49
CA ARG A 8 -6.08 5.66 -19.59
C ARG A 8 -5.84 6.10 -20.07
N PRO A 9 -5.72 6.11 -20.19
CA PRO A 9 -4.94 6.70 -20.48
C PRO A 9 -4.56 7.15 -20.70
N ALA A 10 -4.53 6.90 -20.84
CA ALA A 10 -3.81 7.44 -20.93
C ALA A 10 -3.42 7.87 -20.69
N ALA A 11 -3.39 7.80 -20.55
CA ALA A 11 -2.73 8.36 -20.30
C ALA A 11 -2.18 8.52 -20.16
N GLY A 12 -2.02 8.40 -20.13
CA GLY A 12 -1.13 8.73 -20.02
C GLY A 12 -0.56 9.10 -20.09
N THR A 13 -0.36 9.07 -20.37
CA THR A 13 0.40 9.55 -20.43
C THR A 13 0.92 10.30 -20.22
N LEU A 14 1.09 10.52 -20.41
CA LEU A 14 1.75 11.19 -20.04
C LEU A 14 2.07 11.58 -19.15
N ALA A 15 1.62 11.55 -19.05
CA ALA A 15 1.72 12.12 -17.93
C ALA A 15 2.62 11.62 -17.11
N SER A 16 2.65 10.78 -17.14
CA SER A 16 3.54 10.29 -16.46
C SER A 16 4.79 10.77 -16.72
N VAL A 17 4.88 11.82 -17.25
CA VAL A 17 6.06 12.37 -17.31
C VAL A 17 6.64 12.33 -16.00
N GLY A 18 7.54 12.20 -15.70
CA GLY A 18 7.97 12.10 -14.47
C GLY A 18 7.46 10.85 -13.89
N GLY A 19 6.51 10.38 -14.51
CA GLY A 19 6.07 9.14 -14.26
C GLY A 19 6.02 8.66 -12.94
N SER A 20 5.75 9.44 -12.13
CA SER A 20 6.02 9.04 -10.87
C SER A 20 4.85 8.92 -10.00
N GLU A 21 3.71 8.66 -10.51
CA GLU A 21 2.60 8.35 -9.63
C GLU A 21 2.89 7.08 -8.86
N ILE A 22 2.65 7.15 -7.57
CA ILE A 22 2.80 6.00 -6.70
C ILE A 22 1.44 5.34 -6.57
N ARG A 23 1.33 4.13 -7.04
CA ARG A 23 0.06 3.40 -7.05
C ARG A 23 -0.06 2.61 -5.75
N VAL A 24 -1.08 2.93 -4.96
CA VAL A 24 -1.21 2.41 -3.61
C VAL A 24 -2.46 1.57 -3.46
N LEU A 25 -2.31 0.39 -2.88
CA LEU A 25 -3.43 -0.47 -2.49
C LEU A 25 -3.63 -0.34 -0.99
N LEU A 26 -4.87 -0.12 -0.57
CA LEU A 26 -5.21 -0.07 0.85
C LEU A 26 -5.76 -1.43 1.26
N CYS A 27 -5.14 -2.07 2.24
CA CYS A 27 -5.58 -3.36 2.71
C CYS A 27 -5.80 -3.30 4.21
N ASP A 28 -7.05 -3.10 4.63
CA ASP A 28 -7.39 -2.82 6.01
C ASP A 28 -8.87 -3.17 6.21
N ASP A 29 -9.20 -3.85 7.30
CA ASP A 29 -10.57 -4.27 7.53
C ASP A 29 -11.48 -3.18 8.11
N ALA A 30 -10.94 -2.00 8.41
CA ALA A 30 -11.72 -0.89 8.94
C ALA A 30 -12.11 0.06 7.82
N PRO A 31 -13.38 0.03 7.37
CA PRO A 31 -13.78 0.90 6.24
C PRO A 31 -13.61 2.38 6.54
N GLY A 32 -13.78 2.77 7.80
CA GLY A 32 -13.59 4.17 8.17
C GLY A 32 -12.15 4.62 8.01
N PHE A 33 -11.22 3.75 8.36
CA PHE A 33 -9.81 4.08 8.22
C PHE A 33 -9.41 4.11 6.75
N ARG A 34 -9.93 3.17 5.94
CA ARG A 34 -9.67 3.23 4.50
C ARG A 34 -10.19 4.52 3.90
N ALA A 35 -11.38 4.95 4.32
CA ALA A 35 -11.95 6.20 3.82
C ALA A 35 -11.09 7.40 4.20
N LEU A 36 -10.59 7.41 5.42
CA LEU A 36 -9.71 8.48 5.87
C LEU A 36 -8.43 8.53 5.03
N LEU A 37 -7.82 7.39 4.79
CA LEU A 37 -6.62 7.33 3.97
C LEU A 37 -6.90 7.78 2.54
N ARG A 38 -7.98 7.30 1.97
CA ARG A 38 -8.33 7.66 0.61
C ARG A 38 -8.52 9.17 0.48
N TYR A 39 -9.22 9.76 1.43
CA TYR A 39 -9.48 11.19 1.42
C TYR A 39 -8.18 11.98 1.58
N THR A 40 -7.36 11.56 2.53
CA THR A 40 -6.11 12.26 2.82
C THR A 40 -5.10 12.13 1.69
N LEU A 41 -4.97 10.93 1.14
CA LEU A 41 -4.00 10.71 0.06
C LEU A 41 -4.43 11.36 -1.24
N ALA A 42 -5.72 11.66 -1.39
CA ALA A 42 -6.19 12.33 -2.59
C ALA A 42 -5.60 13.74 -2.75
N ASP A 43 -5.13 14.32 -1.67
CA ASP A 43 -4.50 15.64 -1.74
C ASP A 43 -3.04 15.57 -2.21
N ASP A 44 -2.48 14.39 -2.28
CA ASP A 44 -1.09 14.23 -2.70
C ASP A 44 -1.06 13.94 -4.19
N PRO A 45 -0.55 14.88 -4.99
CA PRO A 45 -0.58 14.69 -6.44
C PRO A 45 0.27 13.53 -6.94
N ASP A 46 1.17 13.04 -6.12
CA ASP A 46 2.05 11.94 -6.54
C ASP A 46 1.50 10.57 -6.16
N VAL A 47 0.36 10.51 -5.48
CA VAL A 47 -0.17 9.25 -4.98
C VAL A 47 -1.54 8.97 -5.57
N VAL A 48 -1.74 7.74 -6.02
CA VAL A 48 -3.02 7.29 -6.54
C VAL A 48 -3.44 6.05 -5.79
N VAL A 49 -4.60 6.05 -5.15
CA VAL A 49 -5.14 4.86 -4.53
C VAL A 49 -5.82 4.04 -5.62
N VAL A 50 -5.26 2.90 -5.95
CA VAL A 50 -5.75 2.10 -7.07
C VAL A 50 -6.74 1.03 -6.66
N GLY A 51 -6.88 0.76 -5.36
CA GLY A 51 -7.85 -0.21 -4.91
C GLY A 51 -7.86 -0.34 -3.41
N GLU A 52 -8.82 -1.09 -2.91
CA GLU A 52 -8.98 -1.33 -1.48
C GLU A 52 -9.37 -2.79 -1.26
N ALA A 53 -8.94 -3.34 -0.15
CA ALA A 53 -9.28 -4.70 0.23
C ALA A 53 -9.53 -4.72 1.72
N GLY A 54 -10.49 -5.52 2.15
CA GLY A 54 -10.87 -5.61 3.55
C GLY A 54 -10.26 -6.77 4.30
N ASP A 55 -9.53 -7.63 3.62
CA ASP A 55 -8.83 -8.74 4.28
C ASP A 55 -7.66 -9.18 3.40
N GLY A 56 -6.86 -10.11 3.92
CA GLY A 56 -5.65 -10.53 3.24
C GLY A 56 -5.90 -11.25 1.93
N GLU A 57 -6.97 -12.03 1.85
CA GLU A 57 -7.29 -12.74 0.63
C GLU A 57 -7.68 -11.79 -0.49
N ALA A 58 -8.53 -10.82 -0.15
CA ALA A 58 -8.91 -9.80 -1.12
C ALA A 58 -7.70 -8.96 -1.51
N GLY A 59 -6.79 -8.74 -0.59
CA GLY A 59 -5.56 -8.02 -0.87
C GLY A 59 -4.68 -8.74 -1.87
N LEU A 60 -4.53 -10.05 -1.71
CA LEU A 60 -3.75 -10.84 -2.66
C LEU A 60 -4.36 -10.79 -4.06
N ALA A 61 -5.68 -10.91 -4.15
CA ALA A 61 -6.35 -10.83 -5.44
C ALA A 61 -6.15 -9.46 -6.08
N ALA A 62 -6.24 -8.41 -5.27
CA ALA A 62 -6.05 -7.06 -5.78
C ALA A 62 -4.62 -6.81 -6.26
N ILE A 63 -3.64 -7.36 -5.56
CA ILE A 63 -2.25 -7.24 -5.99
C ILE A 63 -2.05 -7.87 -7.35
N ALA A 64 -2.58 -9.05 -7.55
CA ALA A 64 -2.44 -9.74 -8.82
C ALA A 64 -3.10 -8.97 -9.96
N ASP A 65 -4.20 -8.31 -9.66
CA ASP A 65 -4.96 -7.59 -10.67
C ASP A 65 -4.43 -6.18 -10.93
N LEU A 66 -3.99 -5.49 -9.91
CA LEU A 66 -3.67 -4.07 -10.00
C LEU A 66 -2.18 -3.75 -10.04
N CYS A 67 -1.35 -4.66 -9.60
CA CYS A 67 0.11 -4.47 -9.56
C CYS A 67 0.50 -3.13 -8.91
N PRO A 68 0.12 -2.91 -7.65
CA PRO A 68 0.44 -1.64 -7.00
C PRO A 68 1.94 -1.50 -6.73
N ASP A 69 2.38 -0.28 -6.54
CA ASP A 69 3.75 -0.01 -6.12
C ASP A 69 3.91 -0.21 -4.61
N VAL A 70 2.89 0.19 -3.86
CA VAL A 70 2.93 0.11 -2.40
C VAL A 70 1.61 -0.46 -1.91
N VAL A 71 1.69 -1.34 -0.93
CA VAL A 71 0.52 -1.84 -0.21
C VAL A 71 0.58 -1.31 1.20
N LEU A 72 -0.47 -0.61 1.63
CA LEU A 72 -0.62 -0.28 3.04
C LEU A 72 -1.40 -1.43 3.66
N LEU A 73 -0.75 -2.19 4.50
CA LEU A 73 -1.31 -3.43 5.00
C LEU A 73 -1.49 -3.39 6.50
N ASP A 74 -2.74 -3.48 6.95
CA ASP A 74 -3.04 -3.62 8.37
C ASP A 74 -2.68 -5.04 8.79
N ILE A 75 -1.73 -5.18 9.70
CA ILE A 75 -1.28 -6.51 10.10
C ILE A 75 -2.10 -7.08 11.25
N SER A 76 -3.15 -6.39 11.68
CA SER A 76 -4.05 -6.92 12.69
C SER A 76 -5.38 -7.39 12.11
N MET A 77 -5.46 -7.56 10.81
CA MET A 77 -6.69 -8.01 10.18
C MET A 77 -6.98 -9.48 10.47
N PRO A 78 -8.26 -9.85 10.51
CA PRO A 78 -8.63 -11.26 10.63
C PRO A 78 -8.41 -11.99 9.31
N ARG A 79 -8.70 -13.27 9.31
CA ARG A 79 -8.56 -14.16 8.16
C ARG A 79 -7.08 -14.24 7.83
N LEU A 80 -6.70 -14.37 6.61
CA LEU A 80 -5.28 -14.44 6.30
C LEU A 80 -4.58 -13.35 7.11
N GLN A 81 -3.98 -13.69 8.23
CA GLN A 81 -3.46 -12.73 9.16
C GLN A 81 -2.43 -11.84 8.47
N GLY A 82 -2.41 -10.58 8.88
CA GLY A 82 -1.58 -9.60 8.21
C GLY A 82 -0.12 -9.99 8.09
N LEU A 83 0.46 -10.55 9.16
CA LEU A 83 1.85 -10.97 9.09
C LEU A 83 2.09 -12.06 8.07
N ASP A 84 1.16 -13.02 7.99
CA ASP A 84 1.28 -14.09 7.00
C ASP A 84 1.05 -13.57 5.59
N ALA A 85 0.23 -12.54 5.46
CA ALA A 85 -0.06 -11.96 4.16
C ALA A 85 1.19 -11.33 3.53
N ILE A 86 2.10 -10.82 4.35
CA ILE A 86 3.30 -10.17 3.82
C ILE A 86 4.07 -11.10 2.89
N GLY A 87 4.34 -12.30 3.37
CA GLY A 87 5.09 -13.25 2.56
C GLY A 87 4.37 -13.64 1.28
N ALA A 88 3.05 -13.86 1.38
CA ALA A 88 2.26 -14.24 0.22
C ALA A 88 2.20 -13.11 -0.80
N MET A 89 2.09 -11.87 -0.34
CA MET A 89 2.04 -10.72 -1.23
C MET A 89 3.35 -10.53 -1.96
N LEU A 90 4.46 -10.67 -1.27
CA LEU A 90 5.77 -10.52 -1.89
C LEU A 90 6.08 -11.67 -2.84
N ALA A 91 5.57 -12.87 -2.55
CA ALA A 91 5.72 -13.97 -3.49
C ALA A 91 4.95 -13.69 -4.78
N CYS A 92 3.79 -13.06 -4.66
CA CYS A 92 2.96 -12.71 -5.80
C CYS A 92 3.53 -11.53 -6.58
N ALA A 93 4.05 -10.54 -5.86
CA ALA A 93 4.54 -9.30 -6.48
C ALA A 93 5.82 -8.85 -5.79
N PRO A 94 6.97 -9.44 -6.16
CA PRO A 94 8.22 -9.15 -5.45
C PRO A 94 8.66 -7.69 -5.52
N ALA A 95 8.20 -6.96 -6.51
CA ALA A 95 8.59 -5.56 -6.65
C ALA A 95 7.73 -4.61 -5.81
N CYS A 96 6.62 -5.07 -5.27
CA CYS A 96 5.79 -4.16 -4.49
C CYS A 96 6.41 -3.96 -3.11
N ARG A 97 6.14 -2.79 -2.54
CA ARG A 97 6.63 -2.45 -1.21
C ARG A 97 5.48 -2.51 -0.24
N ILE A 98 5.68 -3.11 0.91
CA ILE A 98 4.65 -3.25 1.92
C ILE A 98 4.97 -2.33 3.08
N VAL A 99 4.03 -1.45 3.39
CA VAL A 99 4.09 -0.62 4.59
C VAL A 99 3.09 -1.24 5.56
N ALA A 100 3.59 -1.85 6.62
CA ALA A 100 2.74 -2.50 7.60
C ALA A 100 2.16 -1.46 8.55
N LEU A 101 0.88 -1.57 8.82
CA LEU A 101 0.19 -0.67 9.74
C LEU A 101 -0.42 -1.48 10.88
N SER A 102 -0.46 -0.89 12.06
CA SER A 102 -1.12 -1.52 13.19
C SER A 102 -1.70 -0.45 14.11
N GLY A 103 -2.83 -0.76 14.72
CA GLY A 103 -3.42 0.11 15.71
C GLY A 103 -2.76 0.03 17.07
N PHE A 104 -1.84 -0.91 17.24
CA PHE A 104 -1.20 -1.13 18.53
C PHE A 104 0.27 -0.82 18.47
N THR A 105 0.79 -0.33 19.58
CA THR A 105 2.22 -0.17 19.75
C THR A 105 2.78 -1.51 20.14
N ALA A 106 3.49 -2.14 19.27
CA ALA A 106 4.09 -3.42 19.60
C ALA A 106 5.38 -3.56 18.84
N ALA A 107 6.48 -3.30 19.53
CA ALA A 107 7.78 -3.44 18.94
C ALA A 107 7.99 -4.84 18.36
N GLU A 108 7.38 -5.83 19.00
CA GLU A 108 7.49 -7.20 18.56
C GLU A 108 6.79 -7.39 17.21
N MET A 109 5.62 -6.77 17.03
CA MET A 109 4.90 -6.84 15.76
C MET A 109 5.69 -6.15 14.66
N ALA A 110 6.30 -5.02 14.98
CA ALA A 110 7.11 -4.31 14.01
C ALA A 110 8.30 -5.17 13.57
N ALA A 111 8.98 -5.80 14.51
CA ALA A 111 10.11 -6.65 14.18
C ALA A 111 9.68 -7.82 13.32
N GLN A 112 8.55 -8.43 13.62
CA GLN A 112 8.05 -9.54 12.83
C GLN A 112 7.65 -9.11 11.43
N ALA A 113 7.02 -7.95 11.30
CA ALA A 113 6.64 -7.47 9.99
C ALA A 113 7.86 -7.22 9.11
N LEU A 114 8.87 -6.59 9.66
CA LEU A 114 10.09 -6.32 8.92
C LEU A 114 10.82 -7.61 8.57
N ALA A 115 10.84 -8.57 9.49
CA ALA A 115 11.48 -9.86 9.24
C ALA A 115 10.81 -10.63 8.10
N ARG A 116 9.53 -10.38 7.87
CA ARG A 116 8.79 -11.05 6.81
C ARG A 116 8.86 -10.31 5.48
N GLY A 117 9.50 -9.15 5.47
CA GLY A 117 9.74 -8.43 4.23
C GLY A 117 9.00 -7.11 4.07
N ALA A 118 8.27 -6.65 5.09
CA ALA A 118 7.67 -5.33 5.01
C ALA A 118 8.79 -4.31 4.92
N HIS A 119 8.58 -3.29 4.12
CA HIS A 119 9.58 -2.24 3.98
C HIS A 119 9.69 -1.42 5.25
N THR A 120 8.55 -1.13 5.86
CA THR A 120 8.53 -0.39 7.10
C THR A 120 7.24 -0.67 7.86
N TYR A 121 7.18 -0.20 9.08
CA TYR A 121 6.05 -0.39 9.97
C TYR A 121 5.64 0.97 10.54
N VAL A 122 4.36 1.27 10.53
CA VAL A 122 3.84 2.53 11.03
C VAL A 122 2.63 2.25 11.92
N GLU A 123 2.59 2.89 13.08
CA GLU A 123 1.43 2.82 13.95
C GLU A 123 0.37 3.78 13.44
N LYS A 124 -0.86 3.32 13.35
CA LYS A 124 -1.96 4.15 12.87
C LYS A 124 -2.12 5.42 13.70
N GLY A 125 -1.83 5.34 14.99
CA GLY A 125 -1.98 6.46 15.89
C GLY A 125 -1.01 7.60 15.65
N THR A 126 0.04 7.39 14.86
CA THR A 126 0.99 8.47 14.58
C THR A 126 0.48 9.44 13.53
N GLY A 127 -0.63 9.12 12.88
CA GLY A 127 -1.27 10.05 11.96
C GLY A 127 -0.95 9.75 10.51
N VAL A 128 -1.75 10.35 9.64
CA VAL A 128 -1.67 10.06 8.22
C VAL A 128 -0.43 10.63 7.58
N MET A 129 0.15 11.67 8.13
CA MET A 129 1.38 12.23 7.57
C MET A 129 2.53 11.24 7.65
N ALA A 130 2.61 10.50 8.76
CA ALA A 130 3.63 9.47 8.89
C ALA A 130 3.43 8.37 7.84
N ILE A 131 2.19 8.06 7.52
CA ILE A 131 1.90 7.05 6.51
C ILE A 131 2.31 7.56 5.13
N ARG A 132 2.02 8.82 4.82
CA ARG A 132 2.45 9.41 3.55
C ARG A 132 3.97 9.38 3.41
N ASP A 133 4.66 9.72 4.48
CA ASP A 133 6.13 9.71 4.45
C ASP A 133 6.65 8.29 4.24
N ALA A 134 6.00 7.31 4.85
CA ALA A 134 6.40 5.92 4.68
C ALA A 134 6.20 5.44 3.24
N ILE A 135 5.12 5.87 2.60
CA ILE A 135 4.87 5.54 1.20
C ILE A 135 6.00 6.07 0.32
N ARG A 136 6.36 7.34 0.51
CA ARG A 136 7.41 7.94 -0.30
C ARG A 136 8.76 7.31 -0.04
N ALA A 137 9.05 6.99 1.21
CA ALA A 137 10.31 6.34 1.55
C ALA A 137 10.40 4.95 0.93
N ALA A 138 9.30 4.23 0.90
CA ALA A 138 9.28 2.89 0.34
C ALA A 138 9.60 2.92 -1.15
N VAL A 139 9.02 3.85 -1.87
CA VAL A 139 9.26 3.97 -3.31
C VAL A 139 10.66 4.48 -3.58
N GLY A 140 11.13 5.44 -2.80
CA GLY A 140 12.47 5.96 -2.97
C GLY A 140 13.54 4.90 -2.78
N ALA A 141 13.34 4.03 -1.80
CA ALA A 141 14.27 2.95 -1.56
C ALA A 141 14.26 1.92 -2.69
N ARG A 142 13.07 1.73 -3.30
CA ARG A 142 12.94 0.72 -4.33
C ARG A 142 13.60 1.13 -5.64
N GLY A 143 13.31 2.31 -6.07
CA GLY A 143 13.55 2.60 -7.44
C GLY A 143 14.63 3.52 -7.76
N ARG A 144 15.26 4.04 -6.77
CA ARG A 144 16.16 5.10 -7.06
C ARG A 144 17.35 4.61 -7.81
N PRO A 145 17.58 5.09 -8.97
CA PRO A 145 18.80 4.73 -9.67
C PRO A 145 19.94 5.24 -8.86
N ALA A 146 20.94 4.53 -8.87
CA ALA A 146 22.08 4.88 -8.08
C ALA A 146 22.67 6.20 -8.52
#